data_e8e934d2b00f4df9b2a3e64b1595e6a9
#
_entry.id   e8e934d2b00f4df9b2a3e64b1595e6a9
#
_cell.length_a   1.000
_cell.length_b   1.000
_cell.length_c   1.000
_cell.angle_alpha   90.00
_cell.angle_beta   90.00
_cell.angle_gamma   90.00
#
_symmetry.space_group_name_H-M   'P 1'
#
loop_
_entity.id
_entity.type
_entity.pdbx_description
1 polymer ?
#
loop_
_entity_poly.entity_id
_entity_poly.type
_entity_poly.pdbx_seq_one_letter_code
_entity_poly.pdbx_strand_id
1 'polypeptide(L)'
;MSDHVDGPRQIGEPATDLTDLFAFTSPENPAHTVVAANVFPSAGVTAVFSNAVNHSIVVRRVSVTGSGNGAKFKPDEKEIRFSCKFDLLQRDGEKTVQRGTCTCPDGQLLPIIVNDEKGASTPDGVFRVFAGLRSDPFYLAWAPAVLKKLPNLLQHDNVLSIVVEFDTQRVLNPGAGSLFGAIAEITPLPGRASPIGVNPPRYDWVGRPEQTNMRLNNPGIQGTDDLRDLWNQQTPFAIAEELKPVFHRKMVESLMNWDMRDGKADWSSAALHAAANVYLDDFILFDVSKPMSDTSYLEIEKSTLRGKPYATGGGRTVDANVIDIMITWMVNDDKEFMQGGATSATKLGLKVFPYEASPNTELQTVADSVDLAASPNQVWALIGQFGGMWHPLIASVTVTGEGVGQLRTIETIDGKQIIERLEAEDNSQRLYRYTNVSGLGVVDYTGTFDLKPKGSGSSVEWRVQFLADNQPTLVVRTIVATLMKTGFEALTKRFGALK
;
A
#
# COMPACT_ATOMS: atom_id res chain seq x y z
N MET A 1 -1.87 6.30 -0.41
CA MET A 1 -0.68 5.92 -1.15
C MET A 1 0.50 6.57 -0.45
N SER A 2 1.22 5.83 0.36
CA SER A 2 2.44 6.23 1.04
C SER A 2 3.58 5.79 0.13
N ASP A 3 3.75 6.47 -0.98
CA ASP A 3 4.51 6.07 -2.16
C ASP A 3 4.07 4.75 -2.83
N HIS A 4 2.86 4.27 -2.59
CA HIS A 4 2.29 3.14 -3.34
C HIS A 4 2.18 3.50 -4.82
N VAL A 5 2.69 2.60 -5.69
CA VAL A 5 2.62 2.78 -7.14
C VAL A 5 3.37 4.03 -7.61
N ASP A 6 4.64 4.09 -7.33
CA ASP A 6 5.49 5.25 -7.56
C ASP A 6 5.68 5.63 -9.03
N GLY A 7 5.59 4.68 -9.93
CA GLY A 7 5.82 4.94 -11.34
C GLY A 7 5.57 3.70 -12.21
N PRO A 8 5.81 3.80 -13.53
CA PRO A 8 5.59 2.69 -14.45
C PRO A 8 6.39 1.43 -14.12
N ARG A 9 7.59 1.59 -13.55
CA ARG A 9 8.43 0.46 -13.13
C ARG A 9 7.80 -0.30 -11.97
N GLN A 10 7.36 0.39 -10.93
CA GLN A 10 6.74 -0.19 -9.75
C GLN A 10 5.42 -0.88 -10.09
N ILE A 11 4.63 -0.33 -11.02
CA ILE A 11 3.44 -1.01 -11.58
C ILE A 11 3.81 -2.35 -12.22
N GLY A 12 4.96 -2.42 -12.91
CA GLY A 12 5.44 -3.64 -13.57
C GLY A 12 6.10 -4.65 -12.62
N GLU A 13 6.65 -4.18 -11.50
CA GLU A 13 7.38 -4.98 -10.51
C GLU A 13 6.94 -4.64 -9.06
N PRO A 14 5.68 -4.90 -8.67
CA PRO A 14 5.13 -4.42 -7.39
C PRO A 14 5.88 -4.97 -6.15
N ALA A 15 6.58 -6.09 -6.27
CA ALA A 15 7.44 -6.59 -5.20
C ALA A 15 8.72 -5.75 -4.97
N THR A 16 8.91 -4.68 -5.75
CA THR A 16 10.00 -3.70 -5.59
C THR A 16 9.47 -2.29 -5.33
N ASP A 17 8.18 -2.14 -5.09
CA ASP A 17 7.49 -0.88 -4.78
C ASP A 17 7.41 -0.70 -3.27
N LEU A 18 8.21 0.21 -2.70
CA LEU A 18 8.21 0.56 -1.28
C LEU A 18 7.00 1.43 -0.97
N THR A 19 6.18 0.99 -0.04
CA THR A 19 4.94 1.71 0.31
C THR A 19 5.09 2.62 1.51
N ASP A 20 5.75 2.15 2.57
CA ASP A 20 5.81 2.85 3.84
C ASP A 20 7.16 2.72 4.51
N LEU A 21 7.51 3.76 5.28
CA LEU A 21 8.61 3.75 6.24
C LEU A 21 8.10 4.31 7.57
N PHE A 22 8.44 3.65 8.65
CA PHE A 22 8.14 4.05 10.02
C PHE A 22 9.42 4.13 10.83
N ALA A 23 9.48 5.08 11.76
CA ALA A 23 10.58 5.20 12.73
C ALA A 23 10.02 5.74 14.05
N PHE A 24 10.10 4.94 15.12
CA PHE A 24 9.51 5.28 16.40
C PHE A 24 10.18 4.55 17.57
N THR A 25 9.90 5.01 18.78
CA THR A 25 10.30 4.32 20.01
C THR A 25 9.44 3.09 20.23
N SER A 26 10.07 1.95 20.52
CA SER A 26 9.35 0.70 20.76
C SER A 26 8.35 0.84 21.92
N PRO A 27 7.05 0.56 21.70
CA PRO A 27 6.07 0.57 22.77
C PRO A 27 6.23 -0.61 23.74
N GLU A 28 6.85 -1.71 23.31
CA GLU A 28 7.16 -2.85 24.16
C GLU A 28 8.38 -2.59 25.06
N ASN A 29 9.41 -1.90 24.52
CA ASN A 29 10.63 -1.57 25.24
C ASN A 29 11.11 -0.14 24.91
N PRO A 30 10.84 0.87 25.74
CA PRO A 30 11.23 2.26 25.47
C PRO A 30 12.73 2.51 25.30
N ALA A 31 13.60 1.55 25.66
CA ALA A 31 15.03 1.63 25.40
C ALA A 31 15.39 1.23 23.94
N HIS A 32 14.44 0.76 23.17
CA HIS A 32 14.61 0.31 21.80
C HIS A 32 13.99 1.29 20.80
N THR A 33 14.59 1.34 19.62
CA THR A 33 14.07 2.01 18.44
C THR A 33 13.57 0.96 17.45
N VAL A 34 12.44 1.26 16.82
CA VAL A 34 11.85 0.47 15.73
C VAL A 34 11.97 1.27 14.44
N VAL A 35 12.40 0.61 13.37
CA VAL A 35 12.25 1.10 12.00
C VAL A 35 11.62 -0.01 11.16
N ALA A 36 10.52 0.29 10.49
CA ALA A 36 9.82 -0.67 9.64
C ALA A 36 9.66 -0.11 8.23
N ALA A 37 9.78 -0.99 7.24
CA ALA A 37 9.59 -0.65 5.84
C ALA A 37 8.65 -1.64 5.18
N ASN A 38 7.68 -1.12 4.43
CA ASN A 38 6.69 -1.91 3.72
C ASN A 38 6.93 -1.85 2.22
N VAL A 39 6.62 -2.95 1.56
CA VAL A 39 6.78 -3.15 0.12
C VAL A 39 5.60 -3.94 -0.43
N PHE A 40 5.37 -3.89 -1.74
CA PHE A 40 4.33 -4.62 -2.42
C PHE A 40 2.93 -4.09 -2.05
N PRO A 41 2.49 -2.97 -2.66
CA PRO A 41 1.16 -2.41 -2.43
C PRO A 41 0.05 -3.40 -2.78
N SER A 42 -0.98 -3.47 -1.95
CA SER A 42 -2.12 -4.39 -2.11
C SER A 42 -1.69 -5.86 -2.25
N ALA A 43 -0.66 -6.27 -1.49
CA ALA A 43 -0.12 -7.63 -1.50
C ALA A 43 -1.23 -8.66 -1.22
N GLY A 44 -1.37 -9.66 -2.08
CA GLY A 44 -2.28 -10.78 -1.87
C GLY A 44 -1.80 -11.69 -0.73
N VAL A 45 -2.68 -12.56 -0.24
CA VAL A 45 -2.35 -13.50 0.84
C VAL A 45 -1.26 -14.50 0.48
N THR A 46 -0.94 -14.62 -0.79
CA THR A 46 0.13 -15.48 -1.33
C THR A 46 1.39 -14.70 -1.72
N ALA A 47 1.41 -13.38 -1.50
CA ALA A 47 2.55 -12.54 -1.86
C ALA A 47 3.83 -12.95 -1.14
N VAL A 48 4.95 -12.79 -1.84
CA VAL A 48 6.29 -13.12 -1.34
C VAL A 48 7.27 -12.01 -1.66
N PHE A 49 8.31 -11.87 -0.84
CA PHE A 49 9.42 -10.96 -1.13
C PHE A 49 10.18 -11.40 -2.38
N SER A 50 10.64 -10.44 -3.17
CA SER A 50 11.51 -10.73 -4.32
C SER A 50 12.85 -11.30 -3.88
N ASN A 51 13.25 -12.41 -4.50
CA ASN A 51 14.58 -13.00 -4.28
C ASN A 51 15.67 -12.40 -5.19
N ALA A 52 15.33 -11.39 -5.99
CA ALA A 52 16.25 -10.75 -6.93
C ALA A 52 16.82 -9.44 -6.41
N VAL A 53 16.35 -8.97 -5.25
CA VAL A 53 16.70 -7.66 -4.70
C VAL A 53 17.17 -7.74 -3.24
N ASN A 54 17.83 -6.69 -2.81
CA ASN A 54 18.18 -6.44 -1.43
C ASN A 54 17.30 -5.32 -0.88
N HIS A 55 16.60 -5.59 0.21
CA HIS A 55 15.81 -4.60 0.94
C HIS A 55 16.67 -4.04 2.07
N SER A 56 16.90 -2.74 2.08
CA SER A 56 17.71 -2.10 3.12
C SER A 56 16.93 -1.04 3.87
N ILE A 57 17.12 -1.01 5.19
CA ILE A 57 16.75 0.10 6.06
C ILE A 57 18.04 0.79 6.46
N VAL A 58 18.11 2.11 6.26
CA VAL A 58 19.31 2.90 6.52
C VAL A 58 18.98 4.06 7.45
N VAL A 59 19.77 4.17 8.52
CA VAL A 59 19.64 5.28 9.48
C VAL A 59 20.97 6.04 9.51
N ARG A 60 20.90 7.36 9.46
CA ARG A 60 22.04 8.25 9.63
C ARG A 60 21.77 9.27 10.71
N ARG A 61 22.78 9.66 11.46
CA ARG A 61 22.67 10.82 12.36
C ARG A 61 22.50 12.08 11.52
N VAL A 62 21.71 13.02 12.03
CA VAL A 62 21.43 14.29 11.37
C VAL A 62 21.83 15.44 12.28
N SER A 63 22.47 16.46 11.73
CA SER A 63 22.70 17.74 12.37
C SER A 63 21.84 18.83 11.73
N VAL A 64 21.41 19.80 12.55
CA VAL A 64 20.68 20.97 12.05
C VAL A 64 21.65 22.16 11.99
N THR A 65 21.71 22.80 10.83
CA THR A 65 22.50 24.03 10.65
C THR A 65 21.57 25.18 10.20
N GLY A 66 21.83 26.40 10.63
CA GLY A 66 20.95 27.53 10.37
C GLY A 66 19.70 27.53 11.25
N SER A 67 18.74 28.40 10.96
CA SER A 67 17.46 28.52 11.65
C SER A 67 16.38 29.12 10.76
N GLY A 68 15.11 28.91 11.12
CA GLY A 68 13.97 29.38 10.33
C GLY A 68 14.03 28.86 8.88
N ASN A 69 13.65 29.65 7.90
CA ASN A 69 13.68 29.28 6.49
C ASN A 69 15.09 28.97 5.94
N GLY A 70 16.15 29.27 6.70
CA GLY A 70 17.54 28.92 6.35
C GLY A 70 18.04 27.62 7.00
N ALA A 71 17.23 26.93 7.75
CA ALA A 71 17.59 25.67 8.37
C ALA A 71 17.85 24.57 7.34
N LYS A 72 18.87 23.74 7.61
CA LYS A 72 19.22 22.58 6.79
C LYS A 72 19.44 21.39 7.70
N PHE A 73 18.93 20.24 7.27
CA PHE A 73 19.11 18.95 7.92
C PHE A 73 20.23 18.18 7.20
N LYS A 74 21.37 18.08 7.86
CA LYS A 74 22.58 17.50 7.25
C LYS A 74 22.84 16.11 7.83
N PRO A 75 22.65 15.02 7.06
CA PRO A 75 23.00 13.67 7.49
C PRO A 75 24.51 13.48 7.53
N ASP A 76 24.99 12.67 8.49
CA ASP A 76 26.37 12.19 8.55
C ASP A 76 26.65 11.19 7.43
N GLU A 77 27.93 10.93 7.14
CA GLU A 77 28.33 9.90 6.16
C GLU A 77 28.17 8.47 6.71
N LYS A 78 28.29 8.31 8.05
CA LYS A 78 28.18 6.99 8.69
C LYS A 78 26.77 6.45 8.64
N GLU A 79 26.62 5.29 8.04
CA GLU A 79 25.36 4.55 7.96
C GLU A 79 25.25 3.50 9.06
N ILE A 80 24.03 3.33 9.54
CA ILE A 80 23.54 2.21 10.31
C ILE A 80 22.58 1.48 9.38
N ARG A 81 23.01 0.33 8.84
CA ARG A 81 22.33 -0.36 7.74
C ARG A 81 21.89 -1.76 8.14
N PHE A 82 20.63 -2.04 7.92
CA PHE A 82 20.06 -3.39 7.90
C PHE A 82 19.83 -3.79 6.45
N SER A 83 20.22 -5.02 6.08
CA SER A 83 20.10 -5.51 4.70
C SER A 83 19.45 -6.89 4.70
N CYS A 84 18.22 -6.99 4.21
CA CYS A 84 17.45 -8.22 4.18
C CYS A 84 17.36 -8.76 2.75
N LYS A 85 17.65 -10.05 2.61
CA LYS A 85 17.56 -10.80 1.35
C LYS A 85 16.69 -12.02 1.56
N PHE A 86 15.90 -12.36 0.55
CA PHE A 86 14.98 -13.47 0.63
C PHE A 86 15.30 -14.53 -0.41
N ASP A 87 15.01 -15.77 -0.08
CA ASP A 87 15.17 -16.94 -0.95
C ASP A 87 13.88 -17.17 -1.77
N LEU A 88 13.98 -18.08 -2.73
CA LEU A 88 12.78 -18.63 -3.37
C LEU A 88 11.95 -19.40 -2.34
N LEU A 89 10.65 -19.50 -2.62
CA LEU A 89 9.76 -20.39 -1.87
C LEU A 89 10.31 -21.81 -1.84
N GLN A 90 10.32 -22.41 -0.66
CA GLN A 90 10.79 -23.77 -0.43
C GLN A 90 9.67 -24.61 0.19
N ARG A 91 9.60 -25.87 -0.21
CA ARG A 91 8.69 -26.81 0.42
C ARG A 91 9.28 -27.28 1.76
N ASP A 92 8.51 -27.17 2.82
CA ASP A 92 8.86 -27.62 4.16
C ASP A 92 7.72 -28.51 4.69
N GLY A 93 7.84 -29.82 4.46
CA GLY A 93 6.75 -30.77 4.64
C GLY A 93 5.57 -30.51 3.71
N GLU A 94 4.39 -30.26 4.28
CA GLU A 94 3.17 -29.92 3.53
C GLU A 94 3.02 -28.42 3.27
N LYS A 95 3.84 -27.57 3.90
CA LYS A 95 3.78 -26.12 3.80
C LYS A 95 4.81 -25.59 2.81
N THR A 96 4.53 -24.43 2.24
CA THR A 96 5.48 -23.62 1.47
C THR A 96 5.94 -22.47 2.35
N VAL A 97 7.24 -22.29 2.48
CA VAL A 97 7.87 -21.28 3.36
C VAL A 97 8.88 -20.47 2.55
N GLN A 98 8.86 -19.17 2.71
CA GLN A 98 9.96 -18.32 2.28
C GLN A 98 10.90 -18.04 3.45
N ARG A 99 12.21 -18.17 3.20
CA ARG A 99 13.26 -17.84 4.15
C ARG A 99 14.05 -16.64 3.67
N GLY A 100 14.81 -16.05 4.56
CA GLY A 100 15.71 -14.94 4.25
C GLY A 100 16.77 -14.76 5.31
N THR A 101 17.58 -13.74 5.12
CA THR A 101 18.63 -13.35 6.08
C THR A 101 18.68 -11.83 6.15
N CYS A 102 18.67 -11.28 7.35
CA CYS A 102 18.98 -9.89 7.60
C CYS A 102 20.41 -9.76 8.13
N THR A 103 21.21 -8.94 7.47
CA THR A 103 22.52 -8.52 7.96
C THR A 103 22.35 -7.27 8.81
N CYS A 104 22.72 -7.35 10.08
CA CYS A 104 22.68 -6.24 11.03
C CYS A 104 23.88 -5.29 10.85
N PRO A 105 23.83 -4.06 11.41
CA PRO A 105 24.88 -3.05 11.25
C PRO A 105 26.26 -3.47 11.76
N ASP A 106 26.33 -4.40 12.69
CA ASP A 106 27.57 -4.96 13.25
C ASP A 106 28.06 -6.22 12.52
N GLY A 107 27.36 -6.63 11.45
CA GLY A 107 27.68 -7.80 10.64
C GLY A 107 27.04 -9.10 11.11
N GLN A 108 26.30 -9.12 12.22
CA GLN A 108 25.55 -10.30 12.64
C GLN A 108 24.45 -10.65 11.59
N LEU A 109 24.24 -11.95 11.39
CA LEU A 109 23.25 -12.48 10.45
C LEU A 109 22.07 -13.05 11.25
N LEU A 110 20.88 -12.53 11.01
CA LEU A 110 19.65 -13.05 11.56
C LEU A 110 18.88 -13.85 10.50
N PRO A 111 18.65 -15.16 10.70
CA PRO A 111 17.85 -15.96 9.79
C PRO A 111 16.38 -15.57 9.92
N ILE A 112 15.71 -15.29 8.81
CA ILE A 112 14.29 -14.94 8.74
C ILE A 112 13.50 -16.14 8.26
N ILE A 113 12.37 -16.41 8.92
CA ILE A 113 11.26 -17.21 8.39
C ILE A 113 10.12 -16.24 8.17
N VAL A 114 9.72 -16.05 6.92
CA VAL A 114 8.66 -15.10 6.56
C VAL A 114 7.34 -15.52 7.22
N ASN A 115 6.62 -14.56 7.80
CA ASN A 115 5.40 -14.73 8.59
C ASN A 115 5.60 -15.45 9.95
N ASP A 116 6.83 -15.60 10.46
CA ASP A 116 7.02 -16.02 11.85
C ASP A 116 6.85 -14.80 12.78
N GLU A 117 5.74 -14.75 13.51
CA GLU A 117 5.38 -13.65 14.42
C GLU A 117 6.44 -13.35 15.49
N LYS A 118 7.25 -14.34 15.84
CA LYS A 118 8.32 -14.16 16.83
C LYS A 118 9.50 -13.38 16.28
N GLY A 119 9.69 -13.44 14.97
CA GLY A 119 10.87 -12.94 14.29
C GLY A 119 12.16 -13.64 14.73
N ALA A 120 13.29 -13.09 14.31
CA ALA A 120 14.62 -13.52 14.73
C ALA A 120 15.27 -12.47 15.62
N SER A 121 16.02 -12.90 16.64
CA SER A 121 16.73 -12.00 17.57
C SER A 121 18.15 -12.44 17.76
N THR A 122 19.05 -11.48 17.99
CA THR A 122 20.42 -11.81 18.44
C THR A 122 20.39 -12.34 19.88
N PRO A 123 21.35 -13.20 20.27
CA PRO A 123 21.39 -13.78 21.62
C PRO A 123 21.49 -12.74 22.74
N ASP A 124 22.08 -11.58 22.45
CA ASP A 124 22.24 -10.47 23.41
C ASP A 124 21.06 -9.48 23.40
N GLY A 125 20.02 -9.75 22.58
CA GLY A 125 18.81 -8.94 22.50
C GLY A 125 18.98 -7.57 21.83
N VAL A 126 20.15 -7.29 21.21
CA VAL A 126 20.41 -5.98 20.58
C VAL A 126 19.59 -5.76 19.33
N PHE A 127 19.37 -6.80 18.53
CA PHE A 127 18.63 -6.74 17.29
C PHE A 127 17.50 -7.77 17.28
N ARG A 128 16.36 -7.36 16.76
CA ARG A 128 15.23 -8.23 16.47
C ARG A 128 14.64 -7.86 15.11
N VAL A 129 14.33 -8.85 14.27
CA VAL A 129 13.84 -8.66 12.90
C VAL A 129 12.64 -9.54 12.64
N PHE A 130 11.63 -8.99 12.01
CA PHE A 130 10.47 -9.69 11.44
C PHE A 130 10.39 -9.38 9.95
N ALA A 131 9.89 -10.33 9.16
CA ALA A 131 9.42 -10.08 7.80
C ALA A 131 8.18 -10.93 7.52
N GLY A 132 7.15 -10.32 6.91
CA GLY A 132 5.90 -11.02 6.61
C GLY A 132 4.80 -10.14 6.09
N LEU A 133 3.67 -10.77 5.75
CA LEU A 133 2.46 -10.09 5.32
C LEU A 133 1.80 -9.38 6.51
N ARG A 134 1.38 -8.12 6.30
CA ARG A 134 0.70 -7.28 7.31
C ARG A 134 -0.50 -6.56 6.69
N SER A 135 -1.49 -6.21 7.52
CA SER A 135 -2.50 -5.23 7.12
C SER A 135 -1.80 -3.92 6.77
N ASP A 136 -2.15 -3.32 5.66
CA ASP A 136 -1.60 -2.02 5.28
C ASP A 136 -1.93 -0.98 6.38
N PRO A 137 -0.92 -0.42 7.07
CA PRO A 137 -1.15 0.55 8.13
C PRO A 137 -1.42 1.96 7.61
N PHE A 138 -1.14 2.20 6.32
CA PHE A 138 -1.44 3.47 5.70
C PHE A 138 -2.93 3.58 5.34
N TYR A 139 -3.45 4.80 5.37
CA TYR A 139 -4.80 5.08 4.93
C TYR A 139 -4.89 6.40 4.18
N LEU A 140 -5.54 6.36 3.04
CA LEU A 140 -5.81 7.51 2.20
C LEU A 140 -7.31 7.79 2.19
N ALA A 141 -7.70 8.89 2.82
CA ALA A 141 -9.11 9.25 2.98
C ALA A 141 -9.46 10.59 2.30
N TRP A 142 -8.77 10.89 1.22
CA TRP A 142 -8.94 12.09 0.41
C TRP A 142 -8.97 11.79 -1.09
N ALA A 143 -9.70 12.61 -1.85
CA ALA A 143 -9.39 12.89 -3.25
C ALA A 143 -8.55 14.16 -3.29
N PRO A 144 -7.21 14.06 -3.31
CA PRO A 144 -6.35 15.22 -3.04
C PRO A 144 -6.52 16.36 -4.04
N ALA A 145 -6.80 16.03 -5.31
CA ALA A 145 -6.96 17.02 -6.37
C ALA A 145 -8.08 18.04 -6.12
N VAL A 146 -9.11 17.67 -5.35
CA VAL A 146 -10.31 18.49 -5.09
C VAL A 146 -10.61 18.64 -3.61
N LEU A 147 -9.70 18.23 -2.73
CA LEU A 147 -9.83 18.23 -1.27
C LEU A 147 -11.15 17.58 -0.78
N LYS A 148 -11.63 16.55 -1.49
CA LYS A 148 -12.84 15.83 -1.11
C LYS A 148 -12.52 14.70 -0.14
N LYS A 149 -13.23 14.65 0.97
CA LYS A 149 -13.15 13.55 1.94
C LYS A 149 -13.72 12.27 1.35
N LEU A 150 -13.01 11.18 1.53
CA LEU A 150 -13.36 9.83 1.08
C LEU A 150 -13.24 8.84 2.24
N PRO A 151 -13.89 7.67 2.18
CA PRO A 151 -13.52 6.55 3.04
C PRO A 151 -12.07 6.13 2.76
N ASN A 152 -11.46 5.33 3.63
CA ASN A 152 -10.13 4.80 3.38
C ASN A 152 -10.09 4.00 2.06
N LEU A 153 -9.28 4.45 1.10
CA LEU A 153 -9.15 3.84 -0.23
C LEU A 153 -8.34 2.54 -0.22
N LEU A 154 -7.55 2.30 0.83
CA LEU A 154 -6.74 1.08 1.04
C LEU A 154 -7.39 0.12 2.04
N GLN A 155 -8.69 0.22 2.20
CA GLN A 155 -9.43 -0.62 3.13
C GLN A 155 -9.29 -2.11 2.78
N HIS A 156 -8.86 -2.91 3.76
CA HIS A 156 -8.60 -4.35 3.66
C HIS A 156 -7.40 -4.75 2.78
N ASP A 157 -6.56 -3.81 2.39
CA ASP A 157 -5.33 -4.12 1.67
C ASP A 157 -4.23 -4.60 2.63
N ASN A 158 -3.24 -5.30 2.08
CA ASN A 158 -2.07 -5.76 2.80
C ASN A 158 -0.79 -5.29 2.10
N VAL A 159 0.31 -5.38 2.84
CA VAL A 159 1.68 -5.13 2.37
C VAL A 159 2.61 -6.22 2.90
N LEU A 160 3.78 -6.38 2.29
CA LEU A 160 4.88 -7.13 2.88
C LEU A 160 5.71 -6.18 3.74
N SER A 161 5.92 -6.51 5.00
CA SER A 161 6.62 -5.67 5.97
C SER A 161 7.93 -6.28 6.41
N ILE A 162 8.96 -5.44 6.61
CA ILE A 162 10.23 -5.73 7.26
C ILE A 162 10.33 -4.81 8.46
N VAL A 163 10.34 -5.38 9.66
CA VAL A 163 10.45 -4.63 10.92
C VAL A 163 11.78 -4.94 11.58
N VAL A 164 12.57 -3.92 11.86
CA VAL A 164 13.79 -4.03 12.68
C VAL A 164 13.59 -3.27 13.98
N GLU A 165 13.90 -3.93 15.09
CA GLU A 165 13.94 -3.33 16.42
C GLU A 165 15.34 -3.50 16.98
N PHE A 166 15.88 -2.46 17.63
CA PHE A 166 17.24 -2.48 18.16
C PHE A 166 17.41 -1.62 19.39
N ASP A 167 18.39 -1.99 20.23
CA ASP A 167 18.81 -1.21 21.38
C ASP A 167 19.33 0.18 20.95
N THR A 168 18.60 1.22 21.33
CA THR A 168 18.84 2.60 20.92
C THR A 168 20.23 3.08 21.35
N GLN A 169 20.62 2.77 22.59
CA GLN A 169 21.91 3.24 23.14
C GLN A 169 23.10 2.56 22.47
N ARG A 170 23.02 1.25 22.26
CA ARG A 170 24.12 0.45 21.70
C ARG A 170 24.31 0.70 20.20
N VAL A 171 23.21 0.91 19.46
CA VAL A 171 23.26 1.03 18.01
C VAL A 171 23.39 2.48 17.53
N LEU A 172 22.59 3.39 18.08
CA LEU A 172 22.60 4.80 17.66
C LEU A 172 23.63 5.66 18.42
N ASN A 173 23.98 5.28 19.64
CA ASN A 173 24.88 6.06 20.50
C ASN A 173 24.47 7.55 20.59
N PRO A 174 23.27 7.88 21.13
CA PRO A 174 22.69 9.23 21.06
C PRO A 174 23.46 10.29 21.86
N GLY A 175 24.44 9.90 22.68
CA GLY A 175 25.32 10.84 23.41
C GLY A 175 26.11 11.79 22.51
N ALA A 176 26.30 11.44 21.23
CA ALA A 176 26.97 12.30 20.23
C ALA A 176 25.95 13.11 19.36
N GLY A 177 24.65 13.05 19.68
CA GLY A 177 23.54 13.70 18.99
C GLY A 177 22.38 12.73 18.81
N SER A 178 21.18 13.15 19.19
CA SER A 178 19.97 12.32 19.32
C SER A 178 19.06 12.34 18.09
N LEU A 179 19.33 13.21 17.11
CA LEU A 179 18.55 13.36 15.89
C LEU A 179 19.07 12.43 14.78
N PHE A 180 18.17 11.69 14.17
CA PHE A 180 18.47 10.74 13.11
C PHE A 180 17.51 10.89 11.93
N GLY A 181 17.95 10.43 10.75
CA GLY A 181 17.14 10.30 9.55
C GLY A 181 17.10 8.85 9.10
N ALA A 182 15.93 8.35 8.76
CA ALA A 182 15.72 7.00 8.25
C ALA A 182 15.21 7.01 6.81
N ILE A 183 15.68 6.04 6.01
CA ILE A 183 15.14 5.67 4.69
C ILE A 183 15.05 4.16 4.55
N ALA A 184 14.22 3.71 3.60
CA ALA A 184 14.30 2.36 3.06
C ALA A 184 14.67 2.41 1.58
N GLU A 185 15.36 1.39 1.07
CA GLU A 185 15.73 1.30 -0.33
C GLU A 185 15.74 -0.15 -0.83
N ILE A 186 15.47 -0.32 -2.12
CA ILE A 186 15.57 -1.60 -2.82
C ILE A 186 16.61 -1.51 -3.92
N THR A 187 17.62 -2.39 -3.84
CA THR A 187 18.69 -2.44 -4.82
C THR A 187 18.78 -3.84 -5.46
N PRO A 188 19.19 -3.94 -6.76
CA PRO A 188 19.33 -5.24 -7.40
C PRO A 188 20.44 -6.06 -6.75
N LEU A 189 20.25 -7.36 -6.65
CA LEU A 189 21.31 -8.30 -6.29
C LEU A 189 22.25 -8.54 -7.50
N PRO A 190 23.56 -8.62 -7.30
CA PRO A 190 24.49 -8.93 -8.38
C PRO A 190 24.15 -10.24 -9.10
N GLY A 191 24.16 -10.21 -10.43
CA GLY A 191 23.86 -11.38 -11.27
C GLY A 191 22.39 -11.76 -11.38
N ARG A 192 21.46 -10.98 -10.82
CA ARG A 192 20.02 -11.15 -11.01
C ARG A 192 19.53 -10.13 -12.04
N ALA A 193 18.77 -10.60 -13.02
CA ALA A 193 18.15 -9.73 -14.02
C ALA A 193 16.76 -9.31 -13.56
N SER A 194 16.39 -8.05 -13.81
CA SER A 194 15.02 -7.60 -13.70
C SER A 194 14.12 -8.29 -14.73
N PRO A 195 12.88 -8.66 -14.38
CA PRO A 195 11.89 -9.16 -15.34
C PRO A 195 11.68 -8.27 -16.55
N ILE A 196 11.86 -6.96 -16.41
CA ILE A 196 11.74 -5.98 -17.51
C ILE A 196 13.07 -5.66 -18.22
N GLY A 197 14.14 -6.38 -17.92
CA GLY A 197 15.35 -6.47 -18.75
C GLY A 197 16.54 -5.62 -18.34
N VAL A 198 16.38 -4.44 -17.74
CA VAL A 198 17.49 -3.56 -17.32
C VAL A 198 17.45 -3.33 -15.82
N ASN A 199 18.53 -3.70 -15.12
CA ASN A 199 18.66 -3.38 -13.70
C ASN A 199 19.06 -1.92 -13.52
N PRO A 200 18.24 -1.08 -12.88
CA PRO A 200 18.64 0.25 -12.45
C PRO A 200 19.68 0.16 -11.31
N PRO A 201 20.40 1.22 -10.99
CA PRO A 201 21.27 1.26 -9.82
C PRO A 201 20.49 1.04 -8.52
N ARG A 202 19.20 1.42 -8.52
CA ARG A 202 18.21 1.23 -7.46
C ARG A 202 16.84 1.06 -8.09
N TYR A 203 16.01 0.19 -7.54
CA TYR A 203 14.62 0.04 -7.99
C TYR A 203 13.76 1.14 -7.39
N ASP A 204 13.92 1.38 -6.08
CA ASP A 204 13.10 2.28 -5.32
C ASP A 204 13.76 2.70 -4.00
N TRP A 205 13.30 3.80 -3.42
CA TRP A 205 13.62 4.24 -2.06
C TRP A 205 12.55 5.18 -1.52
N VAL A 206 12.35 5.14 -0.22
CA VAL A 206 11.36 5.97 0.47
C VAL A 206 11.95 6.57 1.74
N GLY A 207 11.66 7.84 1.96
CA GLY A 207 11.81 8.54 3.22
C GLY A 207 10.43 8.97 3.73
N ARG A 208 10.00 10.18 3.35
CA ARG A 208 8.67 10.70 3.73
C ARG A 208 7.58 10.16 2.81
N PRO A 209 6.39 9.90 3.36
CA PRO A 209 5.24 9.44 2.57
C PRO A 209 4.90 10.39 1.41
N GLU A 210 4.39 9.81 0.31
CA GLU A 210 3.82 10.53 -0.85
C GLU A 210 4.80 11.48 -1.56
N GLN A 211 6.09 11.16 -1.50
CA GLN A 211 7.10 12.01 -2.13
C GLN A 211 6.93 12.06 -3.63
N THR A 212 6.80 10.91 -4.28
CA THR A 212 6.66 10.81 -5.73
C THR A 212 5.25 11.19 -6.17
N ASN A 213 4.23 10.76 -5.46
CA ASN A 213 2.83 10.91 -5.86
C ASN A 213 2.25 12.31 -5.59
N MET A 214 2.60 12.94 -4.49
CA MET A 214 2.05 14.25 -4.15
C MET A 214 2.94 15.42 -4.53
N ARG A 215 4.27 15.22 -4.64
CA ARG A 215 5.22 16.31 -4.86
C ARG A 215 5.91 16.29 -6.21
N LEU A 216 6.14 15.11 -6.78
CA LEU A 216 6.79 14.96 -8.08
C LEU A 216 5.81 14.67 -9.22
N ASN A 217 4.68 14.02 -8.91
CA ASN A 217 3.62 13.77 -9.87
C ASN A 217 2.71 15.01 -10.02
N ASN A 218 2.40 15.38 -11.25
CA ASN A 218 1.32 16.30 -11.58
C ASN A 218 0.37 15.59 -12.54
N PRO A 219 -0.76 15.07 -12.08
CA PRO A 219 -1.73 14.43 -12.96
C PRO A 219 -2.09 15.32 -14.15
N GLY A 220 -1.92 14.80 -15.35
CA GLY A 220 -2.19 15.52 -16.61
C GLY A 220 -1.01 16.28 -17.20
N ILE A 221 0.18 16.28 -16.57
CA ILE A 221 1.40 16.82 -17.17
C ILE A 221 2.24 15.67 -17.74
N GLN A 222 2.47 15.70 -19.04
CA GLN A 222 3.35 14.75 -19.74
C GLN A 222 4.78 14.80 -19.14
N GLY A 223 5.39 13.64 -18.91
CA GLY A 223 6.77 13.51 -18.45
C GLY A 223 6.96 13.46 -16.92
N THR A 224 5.87 13.44 -16.12
CA THR A 224 6.00 13.33 -14.66
C THR A 224 6.40 11.92 -14.20
N ASP A 225 6.02 10.90 -14.96
CA ASP A 225 6.40 9.52 -14.64
C ASP A 225 7.90 9.30 -14.80
N ASP A 226 8.52 9.88 -15.83
CA ASP A 226 9.96 9.87 -16.03
C ASP A 226 10.70 10.55 -14.86
N LEU A 227 10.11 11.60 -14.28
CA LEU A 227 10.68 12.32 -13.15
C LEU A 227 10.59 11.49 -11.87
N ARG A 228 9.53 10.70 -11.66
CA ARG A 228 9.40 9.77 -10.54
C ARG A 228 10.41 8.63 -10.65
N ASP A 229 10.51 7.98 -11.82
CA ASP A 229 11.51 6.95 -12.08
C ASP A 229 12.94 7.48 -11.90
N LEU A 230 13.20 8.73 -12.31
CA LEU A 230 14.49 9.37 -12.12
C LEU A 230 14.78 9.62 -10.64
N TRP A 231 13.77 10.00 -9.84
CA TRP A 231 13.87 10.15 -8.38
C TRP A 231 14.23 8.84 -7.71
N ASN A 232 13.52 7.76 -8.02
CA ASN A 232 13.70 6.44 -7.41
C ASN A 232 15.08 5.85 -7.67
N GLN A 233 15.77 6.30 -8.73
CA GLN A 233 17.14 5.90 -9.04
C GLN A 233 18.22 6.71 -8.31
N GLN A 234 17.84 7.84 -7.64
CA GLN A 234 18.82 8.66 -6.92
C GLN A 234 19.37 7.95 -5.70
N THR A 235 20.55 8.38 -5.25
CA THR A 235 21.13 7.89 -4.00
C THR A 235 20.47 8.62 -2.84
N PRO A 236 19.79 7.92 -1.92
CA PRO A 236 19.25 8.53 -0.70
C PRO A 236 20.33 9.27 0.09
N PHE A 237 19.97 10.38 0.73
CA PHE A 237 20.87 11.32 1.42
C PHE A 237 21.91 12.03 0.50
N ALA A 238 22.00 11.68 -0.79
CA ALA A 238 23.00 12.23 -1.71
C ALA A 238 22.48 12.33 -3.15
N ILE A 239 21.35 13.04 -3.33
CA ILE A 239 20.80 13.31 -4.67
C ILE A 239 21.86 14.02 -5.51
N ALA A 240 21.98 13.64 -6.78
CA ALA A 240 22.94 14.22 -7.73
C ALA A 240 22.78 15.75 -7.84
N GLU A 241 23.87 16.47 -7.71
CA GLU A 241 23.88 17.95 -7.65
C GLU A 241 23.22 18.61 -8.87
N GLU A 242 23.38 18.00 -10.05
CA GLU A 242 22.78 18.47 -11.30
C GLU A 242 21.25 18.30 -11.33
N LEU A 243 20.69 17.37 -10.56
CA LEU A 243 19.25 17.08 -10.49
C LEU A 243 18.54 17.81 -9.37
N LYS A 244 19.25 18.23 -8.33
CA LYS A 244 18.65 18.99 -7.20
C LYS A 244 17.83 20.19 -7.65
N PRO A 245 18.31 21.07 -8.57
CA PRO A 245 17.49 22.20 -9.03
C PRO A 245 16.22 21.80 -9.78
N VAL A 246 16.23 20.65 -10.46
CA VAL A 246 15.06 20.13 -11.19
C VAL A 246 13.99 19.68 -10.18
N PHE A 247 14.37 18.83 -9.24
CA PHE A 247 13.47 18.34 -8.21
C PHE A 247 12.97 19.46 -7.30
N HIS A 248 13.87 20.36 -6.84
CA HIS A 248 13.50 21.47 -5.99
C HIS A 248 12.46 22.40 -6.65
N ARG A 249 12.65 22.77 -7.92
CA ARG A 249 11.66 23.56 -8.65
C ARG A 249 10.32 22.85 -8.72
N LYS A 250 10.31 21.54 -9.02
CA LYS A 250 9.09 20.75 -9.09
C LYS A 250 8.37 20.69 -7.75
N MET A 251 9.10 20.54 -6.65
CA MET A 251 8.54 20.56 -5.29
C MET A 251 7.94 21.91 -4.93
N VAL A 252 8.62 23.03 -5.28
CA VAL A 252 8.07 24.38 -5.08
C VAL A 252 6.77 24.55 -5.88
N GLU A 253 6.75 24.17 -7.16
CA GLU A 253 5.54 24.23 -7.99
C GLU A 253 4.39 23.39 -7.40
N SER A 254 4.71 22.21 -6.91
CA SER A 254 3.74 21.33 -6.25
C SER A 254 3.18 21.97 -4.98
N LEU A 255 4.04 22.49 -4.10
CA LEU A 255 3.62 23.15 -2.87
C LEU A 255 2.77 24.40 -3.15
N MET A 256 3.11 25.20 -4.15
CA MET A 256 2.27 26.34 -4.59
C MET A 256 0.88 25.87 -5.03
N ASN A 257 0.81 24.74 -5.77
CA ASN A 257 -0.47 24.18 -6.19
C ASN A 257 -1.29 23.65 -5.01
N TRP A 258 -0.64 23.11 -3.98
CA TRP A 258 -1.30 22.67 -2.75
C TRP A 258 -1.83 23.85 -1.95
N ASP A 259 -1.03 24.89 -1.75
CA ASP A 259 -1.40 26.13 -1.05
C ASP A 259 -2.66 26.77 -1.63
N MET A 260 -2.80 26.76 -2.95
CA MET A 260 -3.94 27.37 -3.64
C MET A 260 -5.23 26.53 -3.65
N ARG A 261 -5.23 25.31 -3.14
CA ARG A 261 -6.39 24.39 -3.27
C ARG A 261 -7.60 24.79 -2.42
N ASP A 262 -7.41 25.50 -1.33
CA ASP A 262 -8.52 26.05 -0.53
C ASP A 262 -8.93 27.48 -0.98
N GLY A 263 -8.31 28.00 -2.04
CA GLY A 263 -8.56 29.33 -2.59
C GLY A 263 -7.80 30.45 -1.89
N LYS A 264 -6.82 30.13 -1.04
CA LYS A 264 -5.98 31.09 -0.33
C LYS A 264 -4.50 30.86 -0.65
N ALA A 265 -3.69 31.88 -0.44
CA ALA A 265 -2.22 31.76 -0.49
C ALA A 265 -1.71 32.01 0.95
N ASP A 266 -1.43 30.95 1.65
CA ASP A 266 -1.06 31.00 3.06
C ASP A 266 0.46 31.05 3.27
N TRP A 267 1.22 30.59 2.28
CA TRP A 267 2.66 30.48 2.34
C TRP A 267 3.38 31.69 1.75
N SER A 268 4.42 32.15 2.42
CA SER A 268 5.38 33.06 1.78
C SER A 268 6.29 32.31 0.80
N SER A 269 6.79 33.00 -0.22
CA SER A 269 7.75 32.37 -1.16
C SER A 269 8.98 31.80 -0.45
N ALA A 270 9.50 32.46 0.57
CA ALA A 270 10.64 31.97 1.35
C ALA A 270 10.31 30.67 2.09
N ALA A 271 9.11 30.57 2.67
CA ALA A 271 8.67 29.37 3.37
C ALA A 271 8.42 28.18 2.41
N LEU A 272 7.85 28.43 1.21
CA LEU A 272 7.70 27.42 0.18
C LEU A 272 9.05 26.82 -0.26
N HIS A 273 10.05 27.67 -0.51
CA HIS A 273 11.39 27.21 -0.85
C HIS A 273 12.07 26.43 0.29
N ALA A 274 11.86 26.85 1.54
CA ALA A 274 12.38 26.16 2.71
C ALA A 274 11.74 24.77 2.88
N ALA A 275 10.42 24.66 2.73
CA ALA A 275 9.71 23.37 2.75
C ALA A 275 10.12 22.48 1.58
N ALA A 276 10.31 23.02 0.38
CA ALA A 276 10.82 22.27 -0.77
C ALA A 276 12.22 21.67 -0.51
N ASN A 277 13.10 22.38 0.21
CA ASN A 277 14.39 21.84 0.64
C ASN A 277 14.23 20.67 1.63
N VAL A 278 13.26 20.76 2.57
CA VAL A 278 12.95 19.65 3.50
C VAL A 278 12.50 18.40 2.72
N TYR A 279 11.66 18.58 1.71
CA TYR A 279 11.22 17.46 0.87
C TYR A 279 12.31 16.95 -0.09
N LEU A 280 13.24 17.79 -0.51
CA LEU A 280 14.41 17.37 -1.27
C LEU A 280 15.36 16.50 -0.42
N ASP A 281 15.48 16.80 0.88
CA ASP A 281 16.20 16.01 1.87
C ASP A 281 15.27 14.89 2.41
N ASP A 282 14.84 13.97 1.55
CA ASP A 282 13.78 13.01 1.84
C ASP A 282 14.24 11.86 2.74
N PHE A 283 14.00 12.01 4.02
CA PHE A 283 14.17 10.99 5.07
C PHE A 283 13.24 11.31 6.26
N ILE A 284 12.78 10.31 6.98
CA ILE A 284 12.01 10.53 8.22
C ILE A 284 12.96 10.97 9.31
N LEU A 285 12.77 12.19 9.82
CA LEU A 285 13.50 12.71 10.99
C LEU A 285 12.89 12.17 12.28
N PHE A 286 13.75 11.69 13.19
CA PHE A 286 13.35 11.28 14.52
C PHE A 286 14.43 11.58 15.57
N ASP A 287 14.01 12.08 16.74
CA ASP A 287 14.88 12.39 17.87
C ASP A 287 14.60 11.43 19.03
N VAL A 288 15.54 10.50 19.28
CA VAL A 288 15.39 9.44 20.28
C VAL A 288 15.46 9.95 21.73
N SER A 289 15.75 11.22 21.95
CA SER A 289 15.75 11.84 23.28
C SER A 289 14.38 12.38 23.71
N LYS A 290 13.39 12.33 22.81
CA LYS A 290 12.07 12.93 23.02
C LYS A 290 10.95 11.92 22.76
N PRO A 291 9.77 12.10 23.39
CA PRO A 291 8.63 11.21 23.15
C PRO A 291 8.11 11.31 21.72
N MET A 292 7.68 10.19 21.16
CA MET A 292 7.02 10.11 19.85
C MET A 292 5.56 9.68 20.02
N SER A 293 4.68 10.15 19.16
CA SER A 293 3.25 9.83 19.13
C SER A 293 2.70 9.87 17.71
N ASP A 294 1.46 9.45 17.52
CA ASP A 294 0.77 9.42 16.22
C ASP A 294 0.60 10.83 15.60
N THR A 295 0.83 11.91 16.37
CA THR A 295 0.75 13.29 15.91
C THR A 295 2.12 13.99 15.79
N SER A 296 3.22 13.30 16.08
CA SER A 296 4.58 13.86 16.08
C SER A 296 5.19 14.05 14.68
N TYR A 297 4.62 13.42 13.67
CA TYR A 297 5.17 13.45 12.32
C TYR A 297 5.33 14.88 11.79
N LEU A 298 6.49 15.19 11.19
CA LEU A 298 6.91 16.52 10.70
C LEU A 298 7.07 17.61 11.75
N GLU A 299 6.92 17.35 13.04
CA GLU A 299 7.07 18.42 14.04
C GLU A 299 8.48 19.01 14.08
N ILE A 300 9.50 18.17 13.94
CA ILE A 300 10.91 18.61 13.94
C ILE A 300 11.14 19.62 12.81
N GLU A 301 10.75 19.25 11.60
CA GLU A 301 10.91 20.06 10.39
C GLU A 301 10.13 21.39 10.51
N LYS A 302 8.85 21.31 10.82
CA LYS A 302 7.97 22.48 10.91
C LYS A 302 8.41 23.45 11.99
N SER A 303 8.76 22.96 13.18
CA SER A 303 9.25 23.80 14.27
C SER A 303 10.59 24.45 13.94
N THR A 304 11.52 23.69 13.35
CA THR A 304 12.84 24.19 12.95
C THR A 304 12.74 25.30 11.89
N LEU A 305 11.89 25.10 10.86
CA LEU A 305 11.65 26.11 9.83
C LEU A 305 10.98 27.37 10.37
N ARG A 306 10.20 27.25 11.44
CA ARG A 306 9.58 28.39 12.15
C ARG A 306 10.51 29.03 13.18
N GLY A 307 11.75 28.57 13.31
CA GLY A 307 12.72 29.03 14.28
C GLY A 307 12.33 28.74 15.73
N LYS A 308 11.55 27.67 15.96
CA LYS A 308 11.06 27.28 17.30
C LYS A 308 11.68 25.93 17.70
N PRO A 309 11.86 25.67 19.00
CA PRO A 309 12.20 24.34 19.48
C PRO A 309 11.03 23.36 19.23
N TYR A 310 11.34 22.14 18.85
CA TYR A 310 10.35 21.06 18.76
C TYR A 310 10.20 20.35 20.12
N ALA A 311 8.99 19.89 20.43
CA ALA A 311 8.64 19.27 21.70
C ALA A 311 8.68 17.74 21.66
N THR A 312 8.35 17.14 20.51
CA THR A 312 8.31 15.69 20.33
C THR A 312 9.51 15.17 19.54
N GLY A 313 9.68 13.86 19.53
CA GLY A 313 10.74 13.19 18.77
C GLY A 313 10.47 13.08 17.28
N GLY A 314 9.43 13.72 16.71
CA GLY A 314 9.09 13.51 15.31
C GLY A 314 8.79 12.05 15.02
N GLY A 315 9.47 11.49 14.02
CA GLY A 315 9.30 10.10 13.61
C GLY A 315 7.95 9.85 12.92
N ARG A 316 7.64 8.57 12.72
CA ARG A 316 6.34 8.12 12.24
C ARG A 316 5.99 6.81 12.93
N THR A 317 4.96 6.82 13.76
CA THR A 317 4.38 5.62 14.34
C THR A 317 3.49 4.90 13.32
N VAL A 318 3.13 3.65 13.59
CA VAL A 318 2.28 2.84 12.68
C VAL A 318 0.91 3.47 12.47
N ASP A 319 0.33 4.06 13.54
CA ASP A 319 -1.01 4.66 13.49
C ASP A 319 -1.03 6.17 13.13
N ALA A 320 0.13 6.74 12.78
CA ALA A 320 0.23 8.17 12.47
C ALA A 320 -0.60 8.58 11.26
N ASN A 321 -1.44 9.60 11.42
CA ASN A 321 -2.24 10.19 10.32
C ASN A 321 -1.39 11.14 9.47
N VAL A 322 -0.45 10.58 8.74
CA VAL A 322 0.54 11.36 7.98
C VAL A 322 -0.08 12.18 6.85
N ILE A 323 -1.15 11.67 6.22
CA ILE A 323 -1.81 12.37 5.11
C ILE A 323 -2.49 13.64 5.58
N ASP A 324 -3.27 13.59 6.66
CA ASP A 324 -3.96 14.78 7.19
C ASP A 324 -2.94 15.82 7.69
N ILE A 325 -1.85 15.34 8.33
CA ILE A 325 -0.75 16.21 8.79
C ILE A 325 -0.07 16.89 7.60
N MET A 326 0.21 16.17 6.53
CA MET A 326 0.84 16.71 5.32
C MET A 326 -0.09 17.66 4.56
N ILE A 327 -1.34 17.27 4.33
CA ILE A 327 -2.33 18.13 3.64
C ILE A 327 -2.53 19.41 4.43
N THR A 328 -2.67 19.33 5.76
CA THR A 328 -2.80 20.49 6.63
C THR A 328 -1.61 21.44 6.46
N TRP A 329 -0.40 20.91 6.48
CA TRP A 329 0.79 21.74 6.29
C TRP A 329 0.87 22.34 4.88
N MET A 330 0.70 21.52 3.84
CA MET A 330 0.86 21.97 2.45
C MET A 330 -0.24 22.95 2.00
N VAL A 331 -1.47 22.79 2.48
CA VAL A 331 -2.61 23.64 2.05
C VAL A 331 -2.66 24.95 2.82
N ASN A 332 -2.46 24.94 4.14
CA ASN A 332 -2.71 26.15 4.95
C ASN A 332 -1.63 26.47 6.00
N ASP A 333 -0.43 25.91 5.88
CA ASP A 333 0.69 26.10 6.81
C ASP A 333 0.31 25.85 8.30
N ASP A 334 -0.47 24.78 8.55
CA ASP A 334 -1.00 24.37 9.88
C ASP A 334 -1.93 25.41 10.56
N LYS A 335 -2.55 26.33 9.84
CA LYS A 335 -3.48 27.30 10.44
C LYS A 335 -4.76 26.66 10.93
N GLU A 336 -5.23 25.65 10.22
CA GLU A 336 -6.44 24.88 10.57
C GLU A 336 -6.23 23.40 10.21
N PHE A 337 -6.43 22.48 11.17
CA PHE A 337 -6.23 21.05 10.92
C PHE A 337 -7.28 20.52 9.95
N MET A 338 -6.81 19.87 8.89
CA MET A 338 -7.63 19.28 7.85
C MET A 338 -7.73 17.76 8.03
N GLN A 339 -8.92 17.27 8.31
CA GLN A 339 -9.16 15.85 8.53
C GLN A 339 -9.89 15.21 7.35
N GLY A 340 -9.41 14.07 6.89
CA GLY A 340 -10.01 13.24 5.85
C GLY A 340 -11.33 12.58 6.26
N GLY A 341 -11.82 11.70 5.42
CA GLY A 341 -13.06 10.94 5.66
C GLY A 341 -12.87 9.68 6.52
N ALA A 342 -11.63 9.26 6.78
CA ALA A 342 -11.26 8.22 7.72
C ALA A 342 -10.12 8.71 8.61
N THR A 343 -10.02 8.16 9.82
CA THR A 343 -9.03 8.54 10.84
C THR A 343 -8.08 7.42 11.22
N SER A 344 -8.21 6.25 10.59
CA SER A 344 -7.36 5.09 10.84
C SER A 344 -7.34 4.14 9.64
N ALA A 345 -6.32 3.29 9.58
CA ALA A 345 -6.27 2.11 8.72
C ALA A 345 -7.35 1.09 9.08
N THR A 346 -7.45 0.00 8.33
CA THR A 346 -8.40 -1.09 8.59
C THR A 346 -8.18 -1.73 9.96
N LYS A 347 -6.92 -1.94 10.31
CA LYS A 347 -6.49 -2.48 11.60
C LYS A 347 -5.46 -1.55 12.23
N LEU A 348 -5.59 -1.29 13.51
CA LEU A 348 -4.62 -0.48 14.25
C LEU A 348 -3.33 -1.26 14.53
N GLY A 349 -2.23 -0.54 14.66
CA GLY A 349 -0.95 -1.05 15.06
C GLY A 349 -0.96 -1.74 16.42
N LEU A 350 -0.05 -2.68 16.62
CA LEU A 350 0.11 -3.45 17.83
C LEU A 350 1.05 -2.72 18.81
N LYS A 351 0.87 -2.96 20.11
CA LYS A 351 1.80 -2.47 21.14
C LYS A 351 2.92 -3.45 21.46
N VAL A 352 2.94 -4.58 20.75
CA VAL A 352 3.94 -5.63 20.84
C VAL A 352 4.51 -5.93 19.46
N PHE A 353 5.73 -6.44 19.42
CA PHE A 353 6.37 -6.82 18.16
C PHE A 353 5.51 -7.84 17.37
N PRO A 354 5.39 -7.70 16.05
CA PRO A 354 6.13 -6.80 15.15
C PRO A 354 5.46 -5.43 14.91
N TYR A 355 4.60 -4.96 15.77
CA TYR A 355 3.94 -3.65 15.83
C TYR A 355 2.90 -3.37 14.76
N GLU A 356 3.01 -3.94 13.60
CA GLU A 356 1.99 -3.85 12.54
C GLU A 356 0.94 -4.95 12.71
N ALA A 357 -0.31 -4.64 12.40
CA ALA A 357 -1.43 -5.56 12.56
C ALA A 357 -1.33 -6.78 11.65
N SER A 358 -1.89 -7.91 12.10
CA SER A 358 -2.00 -9.13 11.30
C SER A 358 -2.72 -8.88 9.98
N PRO A 359 -2.40 -9.62 8.91
CA PRO A 359 -2.94 -9.36 7.59
C PRO A 359 -4.47 -9.45 7.53
N ASN A 360 -5.06 -8.78 6.54
CA ASN A 360 -6.47 -8.90 6.21
C ASN A 360 -6.66 -10.21 5.42
N THR A 361 -7.37 -11.16 6.00
CA THR A 361 -7.65 -12.48 5.43
C THR A 361 -9.15 -12.79 5.43
N GLU A 362 -9.97 -11.83 5.80
CA GLU A 362 -11.43 -11.95 5.84
C GLU A 362 -12.01 -11.82 4.43
N LEU A 363 -12.80 -12.81 4.02
CA LEU A 363 -13.49 -12.80 2.73
C LEU A 363 -14.36 -11.55 2.59
N GLN A 364 -14.13 -10.81 1.53
CA GLN A 364 -14.99 -9.71 1.13
C GLN A 364 -16.28 -10.26 0.54
N THR A 365 -17.41 -9.61 0.84
CA THR A 365 -18.71 -9.96 0.27
C THR A 365 -19.27 -8.77 -0.51
N VAL A 366 -19.66 -9.03 -1.75
CA VAL A 366 -20.50 -8.14 -2.56
C VAL A 366 -21.77 -8.92 -2.89
N ALA A 367 -22.92 -8.36 -2.58
CA ALA A 367 -24.19 -8.97 -2.88
C ALA A 367 -25.19 -7.89 -3.33
N ASP A 368 -26.00 -8.21 -4.32
CA ASP A 368 -27.07 -7.36 -4.80
C ASP A 368 -28.22 -8.23 -5.32
N SER A 369 -29.39 -7.64 -5.50
CA SER A 369 -30.58 -8.36 -5.95
C SER A 369 -31.44 -7.52 -6.88
N VAL A 370 -32.21 -8.21 -7.75
CA VAL A 370 -33.15 -7.57 -8.63
C VAL A 370 -34.50 -8.28 -8.60
N ASP A 371 -35.58 -7.49 -8.54
CA ASP A 371 -36.94 -7.99 -8.58
C ASP A 371 -37.53 -7.85 -9.99
N LEU A 372 -37.98 -8.97 -10.55
CA LEU A 372 -38.41 -9.08 -11.95
C LEU A 372 -39.88 -9.45 -12.05
N ALA A 373 -40.57 -8.90 -13.04
CA ALA A 373 -41.97 -9.20 -13.29
C ALA A 373 -42.23 -10.60 -13.86
N ALA A 374 -41.19 -11.29 -14.34
CA ALA A 374 -41.30 -12.64 -14.88
C ALA A 374 -41.32 -13.71 -13.79
N SER A 375 -41.95 -14.84 -14.06
CA SER A 375 -41.99 -15.99 -13.18
C SER A 375 -40.61 -16.59 -12.95
N PRO A 376 -40.34 -17.26 -11.79
CA PRO A 376 -39.08 -17.90 -11.52
C PRO A 376 -38.59 -18.87 -12.61
N ASN A 377 -39.49 -19.63 -13.22
CA ASN A 377 -39.17 -20.56 -14.29
C ASN A 377 -38.66 -19.88 -15.56
N GLN A 378 -39.27 -18.74 -15.93
CA GLN A 378 -38.86 -17.97 -17.10
C GLN A 378 -37.43 -17.37 -16.91
N VAL A 379 -37.19 -16.83 -15.73
CA VAL A 379 -35.86 -16.25 -15.41
C VAL A 379 -34.81 -17.35 -15.30
N TRP A 380 -35.11 -18.47 -14.60
CA TRP A 380 -34.18 -19.58 -14.44
C TRP A 380 -33.79 -20.27 -15.75
N ALA A 381 -34.73 -20.37 -16.70
CA ALA A 381 -34.45 -20.89 -18.03
C ALA A 381 -33.33 -20.09 -18.76
N LEU A 382 -33.11 -18.83 -18.37
CA LEU A 382 -32.03 -17.99 -18.92
C LEU A 382 -30.77 -18.03 -18.08
N ILE A 383 -30.86 -17.75 -16.77
CA ILE A 383 -29.67 -17.57 -15.91
C ILE A 383 -29.20 -18.87 -15.27
N GLY A 384 -30.05 -19.89 -15.18
CA GLY A 384 -29.73 -21.17 -14.53
C GLY A 384 -28.80 -22.08 -15.36
N GLN A 385 -28.55 -21.75 -16.61
CA GLN A 385 -27.59 -22.47 -17.43
C GLN A 385 -26.19 -21.93 -17.20
N PHE A 386 -25.31 -22.71 -16.61
CA PHE A 386 -23.95 -22.30 -16.29
C PHE A 386 -23.13 -21.83 -17.50
N GLY A 387 -23.39 -22.37 -18.69
CA GLY A 387 -22.82 -21.89 -19.96
C GLY A 387 -23.61 -20.79 -20.66
N GLY A 388 -24.58 -20.19 -20.00
CA GLY A 388 -25.50 -19.19 -20.63
C GLY A 388 -24.81 -17.86 -20.91
N MET A 389 -25.08 -17.30 -22.10
CA MET A 389 -24.57 -15.99 -22.56
C MET A 389 -25.58 -14.87 -22.30
N TRP A 390 -26.06 -14.72 -21.08
CA TRP A 390 -27.10 -13.73 -20.77
C TRP A 390 -26.56 -12.37 -20.35
N HIS A 391 -25.30 -12.32 -19.87
CA HIS A 391 -24.68 -11.11 -19.34
C HIS A 391 -24.06 -10.27 -20.47
N PRO A 392 -24.30 -8.95 -20.55
CA PRO A 392 -23.87 -8.11 -21.69
C PRO A 392 -22.36 -8.03 -21.91
N LEU A 393 -21.55 -8.25 -20.87
CA LEU A 393 -20.10 -8.21 -20.97
C LEU A 393 -19.48 -9.52 -21.48
N ILE A 394 -20.29 -10.54 -21.76
CA ILE A 394 -19.83 -11.83 -22.29
C ILE A 394 -19.87 -11.80 -23.81
N ALA A 395 -18.70 -11.99 -24.45
CA ALA A 395 -18.58 -12.15 -25.90
C ALA A 395 -18.77 -13.59 -26.34
N SER A 396 -18.16 -14.55 -25.61
CA SER A 396 -18.33 -15.99 -25.87
C SER A 396 -18.20 -16.81 -24.58
N VAL A 397 -18.80 -18.02 -24.59
CA VAL A 397 -18.63 -19.02 -23.51
C VAL A 397 -18.37 -20.37 -24.12
N THR A 398 -17.35 -21.05 -23.63
CA THR A 398 -17.08 -22.46 -23.94
C THR A 398 -17.18 -23.28 -22.67
N VAL A 399 -17.95 -24.37 -22.70
CA VAL A 399 -18.12 -25.27 -21.55
C VAL A 399 -17.36 -26.56 -21.78
N THR A 400 -16.65 -27.04 -20.77
CA THR A 400 -15.94 -28.34 -20.81
C THR A 400 -16.37 -29.18 -19.60
N GLY A 401 -16.75 -30.41 -19.83
CA GLY A 401 -17.33 -31.30 -18.81
C GLY A 401 -18.85 -31.16 -18.69
N GLU A 402 -19.43 -31.87 -17.74
CA GLU A 402 -20.87 -31.90 -17.46
C GLU A 402 -21.13 -31.91 -15.94
N GLY A 403 -22.24 -31.29 -15.51
CA GLY A 403 -22.66 -31.27 -14.11
C GLY A 403 -21.69 -30.54 -13.21
N VAL A 404 -21.73 -30.85 -11.91
CA VAL A 404 -20.79 -30.28 -10.92
C VAL A 404 -19.35 -30.62 -11.28
N GLY A 405 -18.46 -29.63 -11.25
CA GLY A 405 -17.06 -29.74 -11.70
C GLY A 405 -16.81 -29.29 -13.13
N GLN A 406 -17.87 -29.08 -13.96
CA GLN A 406 -17.70 -28.53 -15.30
C GLN A 406 -17.06 -27.14 -15.24
N LEU A 407 -16.26 -26.82 -16.26
CA LEU A 407 -15.61 -25.52 -16.43
C LEU A 407 -16.34 -24.71 -17.50
N ARG A 408 -16.48 -23.42 -17.27
CA ARG A 408 -16.78 -22.46 -18.33
C ARG A 408 -15.62 -21.51 -18.53
N THR A 409 -15.24 -21.33 -19.78
CA THR A 409 -14.30 -20.29 -20.21
C THR A 409 -15.10 -19.17 -20.83
N ILE A 410 -15.07 -18.01 -20.21
CA ILE A 410 -15.74 -16.80 -20.63
C ILE A 410 -14.72 -15.92 -21.32
N GLU A 411 -15.02 -15.46 -22.53
CA GLU A 411 -14.34 -14.34 -23.17
C GLU A 411 -15.20 -13.10 -23.01
N THR A 412 -14.63 -12.05 -22.47
CA THR A 412 -15.33 -10.78 -22.26
C THR A 412 -15.22 -9.89 -23.50
N ILE A 413 -16.11 -8.88 -23.62
CA ILE A 413 -16.12 -7.96 -24.78
C ILE A 413 -14.81 -7.13 -24.90
N ASP A 414 -14.04 -6.99 -23.83
CA ASP A 414 -12.70 -6.36 -23.81
C ASP A 414 -11.54 -7.35 -24.02
N GLY A 415 -11.86 -8.62 -24.36
CA GLY A 415 -10.89 -9.65 -24.72
C GLY A 415 -10.22 -10.37 -23.55
N LYS A 416 -10.69 -10.18 -22.31
CA LYS A 416 -10.21 -10.92 -21.15
C LYS A 416 -10.80 -12.33 -21.12
N GLN A 417 -10.01 -13.29 -20.64
CA GLN A 417 -10.46 -14.67 -20.44
C GLN A 417 -10.62 -14.94 -18.94
N ILE A 418 -11.80 -15.45 -18.57
CA ILE A 418 -12.14 -15.85 -17.21
C ILE A 418 -12.53 -17.32 -17.23
N ILE A 419 -11.95 -18.11 -16.34
CA ILE A 419 -12.27 -19.53 -16.18
C ILE A 419 -12.94 -19.74 -14.83
N GLU A 420 -14.12 -20.37 -14.86
CA GLU A 420 -14.90 -20.66 -13.67
C GLU A 420 -15.31 -22.14 -13.64
N ARG A 421 -15.49 -22.68 -12.43
CA ARG A 421 -15.92 -24.05 -12.18
C ARG A 421 -17.24 -24.08 -11.44
N LEU A 422 -18.17 -24.91 -11.88
CA LEU A 422 -19.43 -25.16 -11.18
C LEU A 422 -19.18 -26.00 -9.93
N GLU A 423 -19.54 -25.50 -8.75
CA GLU A 423 -19.32 -26.16 -7.48
C GLU A 423 -20.59 -26.86 -6.93
N ALA A 424 -21.74 -26.28 -7.23
CA ALA A 424 -23.04 -26.84 -6.84
C ALA A 424 -24.13 -26.33 -7.76
N GLU A 425 -25.15 -27.15 -8.02
CA GLU A 425 -26.34 -26.80 -8.75
C GLU A 425 -27.56 -27.51 -8.16
N ASP A 426 -28.63 -26.75 -7.91
CA ASP A 426 -29.95 -27.27 -7.52
C ASP A 426 -31.02 -26.56 -8.34
N ASN A 427 -31.41 -27.21 -9.43
CA ASN A 427 -32.44 -26.69 -10.33
C ASN A 427 -33.84 -26.63 -9.69
N SER A 428 -34.11 -27.45 -8.67
CA SER A 428 -35.38 -27.43 -7.95
C SER A 428 -35.50 -26.21 -7.03
N GLN A 429 -34.41 -25.80 -6.43
CA GLN A 429 -34.29 -24.61 -5.61
C GLN A 429 -33.90 -23.36 -6.42
N ARG A 430 -33.52 -23.53 -7.69
CA ARG A 430 -33.01 -22.46 -8.57
C ARG A 430 -31.80 -21.74 -7.99
N LEU A 431 -30.80 -22.56 -7.61
CA LEU A 431 -29.54 -22.12 -7.01
C LEU A 431 -28.39 -22.77 -7.74
N TYR A 432 -27.32 -22.02 -8.05
CA TYR A 432 -26.02 -22.58 -8.36
C TYR A 432 -24.90 -21.76 -7.75
N ARG A 433 -23.77 -22.43 -7.49
CA ARG A 433 -22.56 -21.86 -6.94
C ARG A 433 -21.38 -22.23 -7.81
N TYR A 434 -20.47 -21.27 -8.00
CA TYR A 434 -19.28 -21.45 -8.83
C TYR A 434 -18.07 -20.76 -8.19
N THR A 435 -16.87 -21.20 -8.58
CA THR A 435 -15.60 -20.57 -8.16
C THR A 435 -14.84 -20.05 -9.36
N ASN A 436 -14.03 -19.02 -9.16
CA ASN A 436 -13.07 -18.52 -10.15
C ASN A 436 -11.82 -19.43 -10.10
N VAL A 437 -11.40 -19.92 -11.27
CA VAL A 437 -10.17 -20.70 -11.45
C VAL A 437 -9.04 -19.77 -11.88
N SER A 438 -9.34 -18.79 -12.75
CA SER A 438 -8.37 -17.80 -13.21
C SER A 438 -9.06 -16.60 -13.88
N GLY A 439 -8.33 -15.50 -14.04
CA GLY A 439 -8.70 -14.34 -14.85
C GLY A 439 -9.28 -13.14 -14.11
N LEU A 440 -9.55 -13.24 -12.80
CA LEU A 440 -10.12 -12.13 -12.02
C LEU A 440 -9.15 -11.46 -11.03
N GLY A 441 -7.94 -12.01 -10.81
CA GLY A 441 -7.01 -11.48 -9.80
C GLY A 441 -7.58 -11.54 -8.39
N VAL A 442 -8.20 -12.68 -8.06
CA VAL A 442 -8.82 -12.99 -6.77
C VAL A 442 -8.48 -14.40 -6.34
N VAL A 443 -8.50 -14.65 -5.03
CA VAL A 443 -8.40 -16.01 -4.47
C VAL A 443 -9.64 -16.27 -3.60
N ASP A 444 -9.90 -17.53 -3.32
CA ASP A 444 -11.05 -17.99 -2.54
C ASP A 444 -12.40 -17.40 -3.02
N TYR A 445 -12.51 -17.24 -4.33
CA TYR A 445 -13.70 -16.66 -4.97
C TYR A 445 -14.84 -17.68 -5.03
N THR A 446 -16.00 -17.24 -4.56
CA THR A 446 -17.26 -18.00 -4.69
C THR A 446 -18.37 -17.07 -5.16
N GLY A 447 -18.97 -17.37 -6.30
CA GLY A 447 -20.20 -16.72 -6.79
C GLY A 447 -21.41 -17.62 -6.57
N THR A 448 -22.52 -17.03 -6.15
CA THR A 448 -23.80 -17.75 -5.93
C THR A 448 -24.93 -16.95 -6.57
N PHE A 449 -25.74 -17.63 -7.38
CA PHE A 449 -27.03 -17.17 -7.84
C PHE A 449 -28.13 -17.91 -7.08
N ASP A 450 -29.10 -17.16 -6.53
CA ASP A 450 -30.28 -17.69 -5.84
C ASP A 450 -31.52 -16.98 -6.39
N LEU A 451 -32.47 -17.72 -6.91
CA LEU A 451 -33.69 -17.20 -7.51
C LEU A 451 -34.91 -17.69 -6.74
N LYS A 452 -35.69 -16.75 -6.21
CA LYS A 452 -36.90 -17.04 -5.40
C LYS A 452 -38.16 -16.43 -6.00
N PRO A 453 -39.33 -17.03 -5.76
CA PRO A 453 -40.58 -16.38 -6.05
C PRO A 453 -40.74 -15.13 -5.20
N LYS A 454 -41.28 -14.04 -5.80
CA LYS A 454 -41.63 -12.81 -5.11
C LYS A 454 -42.89 -12.21 -5.67
N GLY A 455 -43.97 -12.24 -4.88
CA GLY A 455 -45.32 -11.77 -5.35
C GLY A 455 -45.74 -12.49 -6.62
N SER A 456 -46.04 -11.73 -7.68
CA SER A 456 -46.37 -12.25 -9.02
C SER A 456 -45.19 -12.49 -9.91
N GLY A 457 -43.95 -12.21 -9.44
CA GLY A 457 -42.72 -12.31 -10.19
C GLY A 457 -41.67 -13.11 -9.45
N SER A 458 -40.40 -12.69 -9.56
CA SER A 458 -39.23 -13.35 -8.95
C SER A 458 -38.21 -12.35 -8.47
N SER A 459 -37.36 -12.80 -7.55
CA SER A 459 -36.18 -12.08 -7.06
C SER A 459 -34.91 -12.89 -7.33
N VAL A 460 -33.94 -12.28 -7.98
CA VAL A 460 -32.62 -12.88 -8.23
C VAL A 460 -31.64 -12.22 -7.26
N GLU A 461 -30.97 -13.00 -6.43
CA GLU A 461 -29.81 -12.58 -5.65
C GLU A 461 -28.53 -13.10 -6.31
N TRP A 462 -27.55 -12.22 -6.47
CA TRP A 462 -26.19 -12.58 -6.85
C TRP A 462 -25.25 -12.15 -5.74
N ARG A 463 -24.56 -13.13 -5.14
CA ARG A 463 -23.60 -12.94 -4.06
C ARG A 463 -22.24 -13.44 -4.48
N VAL A 464 -21.21 -12.64 -4.22
CA VAL A 464 -19.82 -13.01 -4.48
C VAL A 464 -19.01 -12.81 -3.20
N GLN A 465 -18.17 -13.78 -2.87
CA GLN A 465 -17.18 -13.71 -1.80
C GLN A 465 -15.78 -13.95 -2.39
N PHE A 466 -14.78 -13.21 -1.92
CA PHE A 466 -13.41 -13.29 -2.43
C PHE A 466 -12.39 -12.65 -1.49
N LEU A 467 -11.10 -12.97 -1.70
CA LEU A 467 -9.96 -12.13 -1.31
C LEU A 467 -9.36 -11.51 -2.58
N ALA A 468 -9.03 -10.24 -2.53
CA ALA A 468 -8.27 -9.59 -3.60
C ALA A 468 -6.83 -10.15 -3.60
N ASP A 469 -6.26 -10.34 -4.79
CA ASP A 469 -4.91 -10.87 -4.95
C ASP A 469 -4.09 -9.91 -5.82
N ASN A 470 -3.12 -9.25 -5.19
CA ASN A 470 -2.23 -8.26 -5.81
C ASN A 470 -2.98 -7.11 -6.52
N GLN A 471 -4.12 -6.73 -5.98
CA GLN A 471 -4.96 -5.62 -6.43
C GLN A 471 -5.64 -4.96 -5.24
N PRO A 472 -5.89 -3.62 -5.29
CA PRO A 472 -6.65 -2.96 -4.23
C PRO A 472 -8.04 -3.58 -4.05
N THR A 473 -8.36 -3.93 -2.82
CA THR A 473 -9.64 -4.56 -2.45
C THR A 473 -10.85 -3.74 -2.91
N LEU A 474 -10.77 -2.42 -2.77
CA LEU A 474 -11.84 -1.51 -3.22
C LEU A 474 -12.06 -1.56 -4.74
N VAL A 475 -10.98 -1.70 -5.52
CA VAL A 475 -11.06 -1.84 -6.99
C VAL A 475 -11.80 -3.11 -7.36
N VAL A 476 -11.41 -4.25 -6.77
CA VAL A 476 -12.08 -5.53 -7.01
C VAL A 476 -13.55 -5.48 -6.60
N ARG A 477 -13.87 -4.93 -5.44
CA ARG A 477 -15.27 -4.72 -4.99
C ARG A 477 -16.08 -3.90 -6.00
N THR A 478 -15.48 -2.84 -6.53
CA THR A 478 -16.14 -1.95 -7.51
C THR A 478 -16.37 -2.66 -8.83
N ILE A 479 -15.42 -3.45 -9.31
CA ILE A 479 -15.56 -4.26 -10.53
C ILE A 479 -16.70 -5.26 -10.35
N VAL A 480 -16.73 -6.01 -9.24
CA VAL A 480 -17.80 -6.99 -8.97
C VAL A 480 -19.18 -6.32 -8.86
N ALA A 481 -19.29 -5.21 -8.13
CA ALA A 481 -20.54 -4.48 -8.02
C ALA A 481 -21.03 -3.93 -9.37
N THR A 482 -20.13 -3.43 -10.21
CA THR A 482 -20.44 -2.95 -11.57
C THR A 482 -20.92 -4.10 -12.46
N LEU A 483 -20.25 -5.25 -12.37
CA LEU A 483 -20.64 -6.47 -13.07
C LEU A 483 -22.09 -6.87 -12.70
N MET A 484 -22.39 -6.96 -11.40
CA MET A 484 -23.76 -7.29 -10.92
C MET A 484 -24.80 -6.30 -11.43
N LYS A 485 -24.53 -5.00 -11.30
CA LYS A 485 -25.43 -3.94 -11.78
C LYS A 485 -25.73 -4.07 -13.28
N THR A 486 -24.68 -4.26 -14.09
CA THR A 486 -24.83 -4.41 -15.55
C THR A 486 -25.68 -5.64 -15.92
N GLY A 487 -25.47 -6.75 -15.23
CA GLY A 487 -26.26 -7.97 -15.40
C GLY A 487 -27.73 -7.77 -15.00
N PHE A 488 -28.00 -7.14 -13.87
CA PHE A 488 -29.35 -6.87 -13.38
C PHE A 488 -30.12 -5.86 -14.24
N GLU A 489 -29.45 -4.86 -14.79
CA GLU A 489 -30.04 -3.95 -15.79
C GLU A 489 -30.49 -4.71 -17.05
N ALA A 490 -29.67 -5.65 -17.51
CA ALA A 490 -30.01 -6.50 -18.66
C ALA A 490 -31.21 -7.43 -18.36
N LEU A 491 -31.27 -8.02 -17.17
CA LEU A 491 -32.43 -8.84 -16.74
C LEU A 491 -33.67 -7.99 -16.62
N THR A 492 -33.60 -6.79 -16.04
CA THR A 492 -34.71 -5.84 -15.93
C THR A 492 -35.23 -5.40 -17.30
N LYS A 493 -34.33 -5.12 -18.23
CA LYS A 493 -34.70 -4.77 -19.61
C LYS A 493 -35.46 -5.91 -20.30
N ARG A 494 -35.08 -7.17 -20.02
CA ARG A 494 -35.69 -8.36 -20.66
C ARG A 494 -37.01 -8.77 -20.03
N PHE A 495 -37.10 -8.72 -18.71
CA PHE A 495 -38.25 -9.31 -17.96
C PHE A 495 -39.14 -8.28 -17.29
N GLY A 496 -38.78 -7.00 -17.32
CA GLY A 496 -39.49 -5.93 -16.59
C GLY A 496 -39.17 -5.92 -15.10
N ALA A 497 -39.20 -4.76 -14.48
CA ALA A 497 -39.13 -4.62 -13.04
C ALA A 497 -40.46 -5.06 -12.39
N LEU A 498 -40.39 -5.77 -11.27
CA LEU A 498 -41.57 -6.05 -10.45
C LEU A 498 -42.05 -4.72 -9.82
N LYS A 499 -43.35 -4.40 -10.01
CA LYS A 499 -43.97 -3.19 -9.48
C LYS A 499 -44.51 -3.38 -8.07
#